data_a4fd0566d1a764b5d5685a40ea17da34
#
_entry.id   a4fd0566d1a764b5d5685a40ea17da34
#
_cell.length_a   1.000
_cell.length_b   1.000
_cell.length_c   1.000
_cell.angle_alpha   90.00
_cell.angle_beta   90.00
_cell.angle_gamma   90.00
#
_symmetry.space_group_name_H-M   'P 1'
#
loop_
_entity.id
_entity.type
_entity.pdbx_description
1 polymer ?
#
loop_
_entity_poly.entity_id
_entity_poly.type
_entity_poly.pdbx_seq_one_letter_code
_entity_poly.pdbx_strand_id
1 'polypeptide(L)'
;NPKTYLKSGYVVFLKQKVTDLNAELIFINTNLSPIQQRNLEKATNCKIIDRTGLIIEIFGSRAKSNEGKLSVLLASLKFQKSRLVRSWTHLERQRGGAGFMGGPGEKQIESDRRQLTERINRLKIKINKIDKIRNIQRYRRIKNKIPIISLVGYTNSGKSTLFNLITKSKVLSKNMLFASLDSTIRNGYINGFNLNFIDTVGFIRDLPTTLIDSFKSTLNEIINSDLILHVRDISDSEHLDQKNEVLRILEEIGIQKDDERIIEVINKIDLVKNKINHH
;
A
#
# COMPACT_ATOMS: atom_id res chain seq x y z
N ASN A 1 -6.24 -10.75 -23.38
CA ASN A 1 -7.15 -10.02 -24.25
C ASN A 1 -7.14 -8.53 -23.87
N PRO A 2 -6.85 -7.61 -24.81
CA PRO A 2 -6.81 -6.17 -24.52
C PRO A 2 -8.13 -5.62 -23.98
N LYS A 3 -9.26 -6.19 -24.38
CA LYS A 3 -10.60 -5.70 -23.99
C LYS A 3 -11.02 -6.10 -22.57
N THR A 4 -10.65 -7.29 -22.13
CA THR A 4 -11.14 -7.88 -20.87
C THR A 4 -10.02 -8.45 -20.00
N TYR A 5 -8.74 -8.29 -20.38
CA TYR A 5 -7.61 -8.99 -19.76
C TYR A 5 -7.69 -10.52 -19.90
N LEU A 6 -8.83 -11.11 -19.58
CA LEU A 6 -9.12 -12.55 -19.66
C LEU A 6 -9.54 -12.96 -21.09
N LYS A 7 -9.32 -14.22 -21.45
CA LYS A 7 -9.82 -14.80 -22.69
C LYS A 7 -11.34 -14.94 -22.64
N SER A 8 -12.02 -14.90 -23.80
CA SER A 8 -13.48 -14.94 -23.90
C SER A 8 -14.13 -16.12 -23.17
N GLY A 9 -13.60 -17.33 -23.39
CA GLY A 9 -14.11 -18.53 -22.68
C GLY A 9 -14.03 -18.43 -21.15
N TYR A 10 -12.97 -17.79 -20.63
CA TYR A 10 -12.85 -17.59 -19.19
C TYR A 10 -13.83 -16.55 -18.65
N VAL A 11 -14.18 -15.53 -19.45
CA VAL A 11 -15.23 -14.55 -19.09
C VAL A 11 -16.60 -15.23 -19.01
N VAL A 12 -16.91 -16.14 -19.94
CA VAL A 12 -18.16 -16.93 -19.90
C VAL A 12 -18.19 -17.83 -18.66
N PHE A 13 -17.08 -18.52 -18.37
CA PHE A 13 -16.94 -19.33 -17.16
C PHE A 13 -17.16 -18.50 -15.89
N LEU A 14 -16.54 -17.31 -15.78
CA LEU A 14 -16.73 -16.42 -14.64
C LEU A 14 -18.19 -15.97 -14.50
N LYS A 15 -18.85 -15.62 -15.60
CA LYS A 15 -20.28 -15.26 -15.58
C LYS A 15 -21.14 -16.38 -15.00
N GLN A 16 -20.89 -17.62 -15.42
CA GLN A 16 -21.60 -18.78 -14.91
C GLN A 16 -21.32 -18.96 -13.41
N LYS A 17 -20.05 -18.87 -12.98
CA LYS A 17 -19.67 -18.97 -11.56
C LYS A 17 -20.31 -17.88 -10.69
N VAL A 18 -20.44 -16.66 -11.19
CA VAL A 18 -21.14 -15.56 -10.49
C VAL A 18 -22.60 -15.96 -10.25
N THR A 19 -23.26 -16.52 -11.26
CA THR A 19 -24.66 -16.98 -11.12
C THR A 19 -24.77 -18.15 -10.17
N ASP A 20 -23.92 -19.17 -10.31
CA ASP A 20 -23.94 -20.40 -9.49
C ASP A 20 -23.69 -20.10 -8.01
N LEU A 21 -22.80 -19.17 -7.71
CA LEU A 21 -22.38 -18.81 -6.33
C LEU A 21 -23.14 -17.60 -5.79
N ASN A 22 -24.01 -16.97 -6.57
CA ASN A 22 -24.66 -15.70 -6.24
C ASN A 22 -23.66 -14.65 -5.78
N ALA A 23 -22.52 -14.54 -6.49
CA ALA A 23 -21.42 -13.68 -6.08
C ALA A 23 -21.71 -12.21 -6.41
N GLU A 24 -21.54 -11.33 -5.42
CA GLU A 24 -21.72 -9.88 -5.57
C GLU A 24 -20.43 -9.18 -6.03
N LEU A 25 -19.27 -9.85 -5.88
CA LEU A 25 -17.95 -9.28 -6.13
C LEU A 25 -17.00 -10.29 -6.73
N ILE A 26 -16.23 -9.86 -7.74
CA ILE A 26 -15.08 -10.60 -8.28
C ILE A 26 -13.82 -9.83 -7.95
N PHE A 27 -12.86 -10.50 -7.33
CA PHE A 27 -11.51 -9.99 -7.13
C PHE A 27 -10.56 -10.54 -8.19
N ILE A 28 -9.80 -9.65 -8.84
CA ILE A 28 -8.77 -10.01 -9.84
C ILE A 28 -7.41 -9.58 -9.31
N ASN A 29 -6.52 -10.55 -9.04
CA ASN A 29 -5.19 -10.33 -8.47
C ASN A 29 -4.19 -9.79 -9.50
N THR A 30 -4.59 -8.73 -10.23
CA THR A 30 -3.74 -7.96 -11.14
C THR A 30 -4.28 -6.55 -11.28
N ASN A 31 -3.49 -5.65 -11.87
CA ASN A 31 -3.94 -4.30 -12.16
C ASN A 31 -4.73 -4.30 -13.49
N LEU A 32 -5.98 -3.89 -13.45
CA LEU A 32 -6.82 -3.76 -14.62
C LEU A 32 -6.81 -2.32 -15.16
N SER A 33 -6.87 -2.16 -16.48
CA SER A 33 -7.23 -0.87 -17.02
C SER A 33 -8.72 -0.58 -16.75
N PRO A 34 -9.15 0.70 -16.69
CA PRO A 34 -10.55 1.07 -16.47
C PRO A 34 -11.50 0.45 -17.51
N ILE A 35 -11.02 0.30 -18.75
CA ILE A 35 -11.78 -0.31 -19.84
C ILE A 35 -11.96 -1.81 -19.60
N GLN A 36 -10.89 -2.49 -19.21
CA GLN A 36 -10.93 -3.92 -18.89
C GLN A 36 -11.91 -4.20 -17.75
N GLN A 37 -11.81 -3.43 -16.67
CA GLN A 37 -12.72 -3.56 -15.54
C GLN A 37 -14.18 -3.36 -15.95
N ARG A 38 -14.49 -2.27 -16.64
CA ARG A 38 -15.86 -1.98 -17.12
C ARG A 38 -16.39 -3.08 -18.05
N ASN A 39 -15.56 -3.57 -18.97
CA ASN A 39 -15.97 -4.62 -19.88
C ASN A 39 -16.23 -5.95 -19.18
N LEU A 40 -15.43 -6.29 -18.18
CA LEU A 40 -15.63 -7.46 -17.34
C LEU A 40 -16.90 -7.30 -16.49
N GLU A 41 -17.13 -6.17 -15.84
CA GLU A 41 -18.35 -5.88 -15.08
C GLU A 41 -19.61 -6.03 -15.94
N LYS A 42 -19.58 -5.47 -17.17
CA LYS A 42 -20.69 -5.63 -18.11
C LYS A 42 -20.90 -7.09 -18.54
N ALA A 43 -19.82 -7.83 -18.76
CA ALA A 43 -19.91 -9.22 -19.23
C ALA A 43 -20.38 -10.18 -18.12
N THR A 44 -19.96 -9.96 -16.88
CA THR A 44 -20.26 -10.83 -15.73
C THR A 44 -21.49 -10.37 -14.95
N ASN A 45 -21.95 -9.14 -15.17
CA ASN A 45 -22.99 -8.46 -14.34
C ASN A 45 -22.66 -8.47 -12.85
N CYS A 46 -21.38 -8.35 -12.50
CA CYS A 46 -20.87 -8.40 -11.15
C CYS A 46 -19.81 -7.29 -10.96
N LYS A 47 -19.74 -6.73 -9.77
CA LYS A 47 -18.71 -5.74 -9.42
C LYS A 47 -17.33 -6.38 -9.47
N ILE A 48 -16.36 -5.68 -10.05
CA ILE A 48 -14.98 -6.15 -10.11
C ILE A 48 -14.05 -5.20 -9.37
N ILE A 49 -13.22 -5.77 -8.52
CA ILE A 49 -12.14 -5.05 -7.84
C ILE A 49 -10.81 -5.66 -8.30
N ASP A 50 -9.90 -4.81 -8.76
CA ASP A 50 -8.54 -5.21 -9.07
C ASP A 50 -7.63 -5.19 -7.84
N ARG A 51 -6.38 -5.65 -7.99
CA ARG A 51 -5.40 -5.72 -6.92
C ARG A 51 -5.20 -4.37 -6.21
N THR A 52 -5.03 -3.28 -6.97
CA THR A 52 -4.83 -1.93 -6.40
C THR A 52 -6.06 -1.46 -5.61
N GLY A 53 -7.25 -1.66 -6.15
CA GLY A 53 -8.50 -1.33 -5.46
C GLY A 53 -8.64 -2.08 -4.14
N LEU A 54 -8.36 -3.39 -4.13
CA LEU A 54 -8.43 -4.20 -2.92
C LEU A 54 -7.41 -3.75 -1.85
N ILE A 55 -6.18 -3.44 -2.25
CA ILE A 55 -5.16 -2.93 -1.31
C ILE A 55 -5.63 -1.63 -0.66
N ILE A 56 -6.22 -0.71 -1.44
CA ILE A 56 -6.76 0.55 -0.92
C ILE A 56 -7.89 0.29 0.09
N GLU A 57 -8.80 -0.64 -0.19
CA GLU A 57 -9.90 -1.01 0.72
C GLU A 57 -9.36 -1.63 2.02
N ILE A 58 -8.38 -2.55 1.93
CA ILE A 58 -7.72 -3.13 3.10
C ILE A 58 -7.07 -2.02 3.95
N PHE A 59 -6.36 -1.10 3.31
CA PHE A 59 -5.75 0.03 3.99
C PHE A 59 -6.80 0.94 4.66
N GLY A 60 -7.93 1.18 3.99
CA GLY A 60 -9.05 1.93 4.54
C GLY A 60 -9.59 1.33 5.82
N SER A 61 -9.74 0.00 5.85
CA SER A 61 -10.21 -0.72 7.03
C SER A 61 -9.18 -0.77 8.18
N ARG A 62 -7.88 -0.60 7.88
CA ARG A 62 -6.78 -0.68 8.85
C ARG A 62 -6.33 0.68 9.39
N ALA A 63 -6.52 1.76 8.66
CA ALA A 63 -6.13 3.10 9.06
C ALA A 63 -6.88 3.54 10.32
N LYS A 64 -6.16 3.67 11.42
CA LYS A 64 -6.70 4.12 12.72
C LYS A 64 -6.38 5.58 12.97
N SER A 65 -5.15 6.00 12.65
CA SER A 65 -4.72 7.38 12.83
C SER A 65 -5.40 8.33 11.85
N ASN A 66 -5.51 9.58 12.22
CA ASN A 66 -6.02 10.62 11.32
C ASN A 66 -5.15 10.77 10.06
N GLU A 67 -3.84 10.62 10.21
CA GLU A 67 -2.90 10.67 9.10
C GLU A 67 -3.06 9.47 8.15
N GLY A 68 -3.10 8.26 8.68
CA GLY A 68 -3.35 7.06 7.89
C GLY A 68 -4.65 7.15 7.11
N LYS A 69 -5.75 7.61 7.74
CA LYS A 69 -7.04 7.85 7.06
C LYS A 69 -6.93 8.87 5.94
N LEU A 70 -6.21 9.99 6.14
CA LEU A 70 -6.01 11.01 5.11
C LEU A 70 -5.14 10.47 3.96
N SER A 71 -4.11 9.68 4.25
CA SER A 71 -3.24 9.06 3.25
C SER A 71 -3.99 8.04 2.40
N VAL A 72 -4.80 7.18 3.02
CA VAL A 72 -5.66 6.23 2.28
C VAL A 72 -6.69 6.96 1.44
N LEU A 73 -7.34 8.00 1.98
CA LEU A 73 -8.30 8.80 1.22
C LEU A 73 -7.63 9.49 0.03
N LEU A 74 -6.40 10.00 0.20
CA LEU A 74 -5.62 10.58 -0.90
C LEU A 74 -5.32 9.53 -1.98
N ALA A 75 -4.90 8.32 -1.59
CA ALA A 75 -4.65 7.21 -2.51
C ALA A 75 -5.92 6.81 -3.27
N SER A 76 -7.05 6.68 -2.58
CA SER A 76 -8.36 6.36 -3.17
C SER A 76 -8.80 7.40 -4.19
N LEU A 77 -8.70 8.70 -3.86
CA LEU A 77 -9.05 9.76 -4.81
C LEU A 77 -8.11 9.84 -6.02
N LYS A 78 -6.80 9.63 -5.83
CA LYS A 78 -5.85 9.51 -6.94
C LYS A 78 -6.20 8.33 -7.85
N PHE A 79 -6.53 7.19 -7.27
CA PHE A 79 -6.93 5.99 -8.00
C PHE A 79 -8.23 6.23 -8.78
N GLN A 80 -9.27 6.79 -8.16
CA GLN A 80 -10.51 7.17 -8.82
C GLN A 80 -10.27 8.14 -9.98
N LYS A 81 -9.46 9.19 -9.75
CA LYS A 81 -9.10 10.17 -10.78
C LYS A 81 -8.41 9.50 -11.99
N SER A 82 -7.49 8.56 -11.75
CA SER A 82 -6.80 7.83 -12.82
C SER A 82 -7.75 6.98 -13.66
N ARG A 83 -8.84 6.51 -13.05
CA ARG A 83 -9.86 5.72 -13.73
C ARG A 83 -10.83 6.56 -14.53
N LEU A 84 -11.20 7.75 -14.06
CA LEU A 84 -12.02 8.68 -14.83
C LEU A 84 -11.36 9.09 -16.15
N VAL A 85 -10.10 9.46 -16.14
CA VAL A 85 -9.38 9.92 -17.36
C VAL A 85 -9.30 8.85 -18.43
N ARG A 86 -9.11 7.58 -18.04
CA ARG A 86 -8.90 6.48 -19.00
C ARG A 86 -10.19 5.85 -19.54
N SER A 87 -11.31 5.99 -18.85
CA SER A 87 -12.56 5.38 -19.31
C SER A 87 -13.18 6.13 -20.50
N TRP A 88 -12.77 7.36 -20.77
CA TRP A 88 -13.43 8.28 -21.71
C TRP A 88 -12.63 8.58 -22.98
N THR A 89 -11.32 8.41 -23.00
CA THR A 89 -10.51 8.57 -24.25
C THR A 89 -10.95 7.66 -25.39
N HIS A 90 -11.73 6.60 -25.11
CA HIS A 90 -12.31 5.74 -26.12
C HIS A 90 -13.65 6.22 -26.67
N LEU A 91 -14.39 7.06 -25.95
CA LEU A 91 -15.64 7.61 -26.45
C LEU A 91 -15.42 8.77 -27.44
N GLU A 92 -14.35 9.52 -27.26
CA GLU A 92 -13.91 10.54 -28.24
C GLU A 92 -13.57 9.94 -29.59
N ARG A 93 -12.97 8.74 -29.63
CA ARG A 93 -12.61 8.05 -30.88
C ARG A 93 -13.80 7.42 -31.61
N GLN A 94 -14.94 7.24 -30.95
CA GLN A 94 -16.16 6.69 -31.57
C GLN A 94 -17.09 7.74 -32.17
N ARG A 95 -16.87 9.03 -31.94
CA ARG A 95 -17.58 10.14 -32.58
C ARG A 95 -16.67 10.89 -33.53
N GLY A 96 -16.30 10.23 -34.62
CA GLY A 96 -15.86 10.87 -35.85
C GLY A 96 -17.06 11.56 -36.51
N GLY A 97 -17.23 12.86 -36.26
CA GLY A 97 -18.29 13.66 -36.87
C GLY A 97 -18.12 15.12 -36.50
N ALA A 98 -17.87 15.97 -37.47
CA ALA A 98 -17.70 17.40 -37.41
C ALA A 98 -18.64 18.10 -36.38
N GLY A 99 -18.06 18.94 -35.48
CA GLY A 99 -18.86 19.85 -34.68
C GLY A 99 -18.26 20.20 -33.35
N PHE A 100 -17.72 21.35 -33.25
CA PHE A 100 -17.27 22.06 -32.07
C PHE A 100 -18.41 22.23 -31.04
N MET A 101 -18.66 21.24 -30.19
CA MET A 101 -19.37 21.40 -28.90
C MET A 101 -19.22 20.10 -28.10
N GLY A 102 -18.41 20.14 -27.03
CA GLY A 102 -18.37 19.06 -26.06
C GLY A 102 -19.78 18.76 -25.54
N GLY A 103 -20.21 17.50 -25.68
CA GLY A 103 -21.56 17.10 -25.24
C GLY A 103 -21.71 17.24 -23.72
N PRO A 104 -22.96 17.21 -23.18
CA PRO A 104 -23.23 17.35 -21.75
C PRO A 104 -22.44 16.35 -20.87
N GLY A 105 -22.09 15.17 -21.41
CA GLY A 105 -21.26 14.18 -20.75
C GLY A 105 -19.80 14.61 -20.61
N GLU A 106 -19.20 15.29 -21.58
CA GLU A 106 -17.82 15.82 -21.47
C GLU A 106 -17.71 16.89 -20.39
N LYS A 107 -18.68 17.80 -20.35
CA LYS A 107 -18.74 18.85 -19.30
C LYS A 107 -18.85 18.23 -17.90
N GLN A 108 -19.64 17.16 -17.74
CA GLN A 108 -19.81 16.48 -16.46
C GLN A 108 -18.49 15.84 -15.99
N ILE A 109 -17.75 15.20 -16.87
CA ILE A 109 -16.49 14.53 -16.53
C ILE A 109 -15.40 15.52 -16.18
N GLU A 110 -15.34 16.63 -16.93
CA GLU A 110 -14.40 17.68 -16.63
C GLU A 110 -14.70 18.32 -15.27
N SER A 111 -15.98 18.49 -14.94
CA SER A 111 -16.44 18.91 -13.62
C SER A 111 -16.03 17.92 -12.54
N ASP A 112 -16.27 16.62 -12.73
CA ASP A 112 -15.91 15.57 -11.78
C ASP A 112 -14.39 15.49 -11.56
N ARG A 113 -13.61 15.60 -12.65
CA ARG A 113 -12.16 15.65 -12.62
C ARG A 113 -11.63 16.85 -11.85
N ARG A 114 -12.25 18.01 -12.05
CA ARG A 114 -11.92 19.24 -11.32
C ARG A 114 -12.21 19.10 -9.85
N GLN A 115 -13.40 18.61 -9.48
CA GLN A 115 -13.78 18.37 -8.08
C GLN A 115 -12.82 17.38 -7.39
N LEU A 116 -12.45 16.28 -8.04
CA LEU A 116 -11.46 15.33 -7.50
C LEU A 116 -10.10 15.99 -7.32
N THR A 117 -9.67 16.81 -8.28
CA THR A 117 -8.39 17.52 -8.19
C THR A 117 -8.37 18.50 -7.02
N GLU A 118 -9.44 19.23 -6.81
CA GLU A 118 -9.59 20.14 -5.67
C GLU A 118 -9.58 19.39 -4.34
N ARG A 119 -10.30 18.25 -4.24
CA ARG A 119 -10.27 17.40 -3.04
C ARG A 119 -8.88 16.87 -2.76
N ILE A 120 -8.17 16.38 -3.78
CA ILE A 120 -6.78 15.91 -3.67
C ILE A 120 -5.87 17.02 -3.15
N ASN A 121 -5.99 18.24 -3.68
CA ASN A 121 -5.15 19.36 -3.25
C ASN A 121 -5.44 19.76 -1.80
N ARG A 122 -6.72 19.80 -1.38
CA ARG A 122 -7.08 20.06 0.02
C ARG A 122 -6.52 19.01 0.97
N LEU A 123 -6.52 17.73 0.57
CA LEU A 123 -5.93 16.65 1.37
C LEU A 123 -4.41 16.77 1.48
N LYS A 124 -3.72 17.08 0.36
CA LYS A 124 -2.27 17.32 0.38
C LYS A 124 -1.88 18.43 1.35
N ILE A 125 -2.64 19.52 1.38
CA ILE A 125 -2.42 20.62 2.34
C ILE A 125 -2.57 20.14 3.79
N LYS A 126 -3.58 19.30 4.08
CA LYS A 126 -3.78 18.74 5.43
C LYS A 126 -2.63 17.81 5.83
N ILE A 127 -2.21 16.92 4.92
CA ILE A 127 -1.08 15.99 5.16
C ILE A 127 0.20 16.79 5.40
N ASN A 128 0.50 17.79 4.57
CA ASN A 128 1.68 18.64 4.73
C ASN A 128 1.71 19.39 6.09
N LYS A 129 0.55 19.75 6.67
CA LYS A 129 0.51 20.31 8.02
C LYS A 129 0.92 19.29 9.08
N ILE A 130 0.49 18.04 8.94
CA ILE A 130 0.87 16.95 9.84
C ILE A 130 2.38 16.68 9.74
N ASP A 131 2.92 16.66 8.51
CA ASP A 131 4.36 16.47 8.27
C ASP A 131 5.21 17.57 8.93
N LYS A 132 4.76 18.82 8.88
CA LYS A 132 5.45 19.91 9.58
C LYS A 132 5.51 19.70 11.08
N ILE A 133 4.41 19.26 11.70
CA ILE A 133 4.38 18.94 13.15
C ILE A 133 5.32 17.77 13.47
N ARG A 134 5.33 16.73 12.64
CA ARG A 134 6.26 15.59 12.80
C ARG A 134 7.73 16.04 12.69
N ASN A 135 8.04 16.91 11.75
CA ASN A 135 9.40 17.43 11.59
C ASN A 135 9.86 18.20 12.84
N ILE A 136 8.98 18.99 13.46
CA ILE A 136 9.29 19.68 14.74
C ILE A 136 9.53 18.67 15.87
N GLN A 137 8.69 17.63 15.97
CA GLN A 137 8.85 16.57 16.97
C GLN A 137 10.15 15.79 16.74
N ARG A 138 10.51 15.52 15.46
CA ARG A 138 11.77 14.88 15.08
C ARG A 138 12.96 15.72 15.49
N TYR A 139 12.96 17.01 15.21
CA TYR A 139 14.04 17.91 15.61
C TYR A 139 14.29 17.87 17.13
N ARG A 140 13.23 17.80 17.93
CA ARG A 140 13.35 17.65 19.39
C ARG A 140 13.99 16.31 19.79
N ARG A 141 13.64 15.21 19.09
CA ARG A 141 14.25 13.88 19.32
C ARG A 141 15.75 13.87 19.00
N ILE A 142 16.12 14.44 17.86
CA ILE A 142 17.53 14.58 17.44
C ILE A 142 18.31 15.40 18.49
N LYS A 143 17.75 16.50 18.96
CA LYS A 143 18.38 17.32 20.01
C LYS A 143 18.62 16.53 21.31
N ASN A 144 17.74 15.61 21.65
CA ASN A 144 17.85 14.75 22.82
C ASN A 144 18.79 13.55 22.59
N LYS A 145 19.39 13.40 21.40
CA LYS A 145 20.34 12.31 21.03
C LYS A 145 19.80 10.89 21.32
N ILE A 146 18.49 10.69 21.19
CA ILE A 146 17.88 9.36 21.33
C ILE A 146 17.85 8.69 19.94
N PRO A 147 18.63 7.61 19.72
CA PRO A 147 18.66 6.95 18.43
C PRO A 147 17.31 6.37 18.00
N ILE A 148 17.04 6.37 16.71
CA ILE A 148 15.80 5.91 16.10
C ILE A 148 16.08 4.65 15.29
N ILE A 149 15.35 3.58 15.59
CA ILE A 149 15.45 2.28 14.92
C ILE A 149 14.12 1.96 14.26
N SER A 150 14.10 1.85 12.93
CA SER A 150 12.91 1.46 12.18
C SER A 150 12.91 -0.03 11.86
N LEU A 151 11.77 -0.69 12.05
CA LEU A 151 11.54 -2.06 11.61
C LEU A 151 10.86 -2.03 10.25
N VAL A 152 11.51 -2.59 9.24
CA VAL A 152 10.99 -2.74 7.88
C VAL A 152 10.93 -4.21 7.49
N GLY A 153 10.14 -4.56 6.49
CA GLY A 153 10.06 -5.92 5.99
C GLY A 153 8.71 -6.22 5.36
N TYR A 154 8.60 -7.39 4.77
CA TYR A 154 7.38 -7.83 4.12
C TYR A 154 6.21 -7.97 5.10
N THR A 155 4.97 -7.96 4.60
CA THR A 155 3.79 -8.22 5.46
C THR A 155 3.93 -9.59 6.10
N ASN A 156 3.50 -9.69 7.36
CA ASN A 156 3.58 -10.92 8.14
C ASN A 156 4.99 -11.45 8.45
N SER A 157 6.06 -10.68 8.23
CA SER A 157 7.42 -11.10 8.57
C SER A 157 7.71 -11.12 10.08
N GLY A 158 6.80 -10.61 10.91
CA GLY A 158 6.91 -10.59 12.37
C GLY A 158 7.42 -9.26 12.96
N LYS A 159 7.43 -8.17 12.18
CA LYS A 159 7.86 -6.82 12.65
C LYS A 159 7.17 -6.38 13.94
N SER A 160 5.84 -6.38 13.94
CA SER A 160 5.05 -5.92 15.10
C SER A 160 5.20 -6.84 16.30
N THR A 161 5.46 -8.13 16.09
CA THR A 161 5.78 -9.08 17.17
C THR A 161 7.13 -8.75 17.80
N LEU A 162 8.16 -8.54 16.98
CA LEU A 162 9.48 -8.13 17.43
C LEU A 162 9.43 -6.77 18.15
N PHE A 163 8.70 -5.81 17.57
CA PHE A 163 8.47 -4.49 18.16
C PHE A 163 7.85 -4.59 19.56
N ASN A 164 6.78 -5.39 19.71
CA ASN A 164 6.12 -5.59 21.00
C ASN A 164 7.06 -6.22 22.04
N LEU A 165 7.88 -7.18 21.61
CA LEU A 165 8.85 -7.85 22.48
C LEU A 165 9.88 -6.85 23.03
N ILE A 166 10.45 -6.01 22.15
CA ILE A 166 11.48 -5.04 22.50
C ILE A 166 10.91 -3.90 23.35
N THR A 167 9.76 -3.37 22.98
CA THR A 167 9.20 -2.16 23.61
C THR A 167 8.23 -2.47 24.77
N LYS A 168 7.97 -3.76 25.04
CA LYS A 168 6.97 -4.23 26.00
C LYS A 168 5.57 -3.63 25.76
N SER A 169 5.27 -3.31 24.49
CA SER A 169 4.00 -2.72 24.07
C SER A 169 3.00 -3.79 23.62
N LYS A 170 1.74 -3.39 23.43
CA LYS A 170 0.65 -4.26 22.95
C LYS A 170 0.11 -3.75 21.61
N VAL A 171 0.98 -3.52 20.65
CA VAL A 171 0.56 -3.20 19.27
C VAL A 171 -0.06 -4.44 18.65
N LEU A 172 -1.10 -4.26 17.85
CA LEU A 172 -1.80 -5.36 17.20
C LEU A 172 -0.85 -6.16 16.29
N SER A 173 -0.45 -7.33 16.75
CA SER A 173 0.30 -8.30 15.96
C SER A 173 -0.62 -9.49 15.67
N LYS A 174 -1.18 -9.54 14.47
CA LYS A 174 -2.01 -10.64 14.02
C LYS A 174 -1.46 -11.19 12.72
N ASN A 175 -1.68 -12.48 12.49
CA ASN A 175 -1.32 -13.14 11.23
C ASN A 175 -2.26 -12.70 10.10
N MET A 176 -2.13 -11.44 9.69
CA MET A 176 -2.93 -10.83 8.64
C MET A 176 -2.13 -9.76 7.89
N LEU A 177 -2.47 -9.57 6.61
CA LEU A 177 -1.86 -8.53 5.78
C LEU A 177 -2.13 -7.14 6.36
N PHE A 178 -1.08 -6.31 6.44
CA PHE A 178 -1.15 -4.93 6.90
C PHE A 178 -1.79 -4.78 8.30
N ALA A 179 -1.35 -5.63 9.25
CA ALA A 179 -1.80 -5.52 10.65
C ALA A 179 -1.49 -4.13 11.23
N SER A 180 -0.34 -3.56 10.86
CA SER A 180 0.08 -2.18 11.17
C SER A 180 0.12 -1.36 9.89
N LEU A 181 -0.73 -0.35 9.78
CA LEU A 181 -0.69 0.63 8.69
C LEU A 181 -0.08 1.95 9.17
N ASP A 182 -0.41 2.34 10.40
CA ASP A 182 0.09 3.55 11.02
C ASP A 182 1.44 3.26 11.70
N SER A 183 2.45 4.07 11.43
CA SER A 183 3.72 3.97 12.14
C SER A 183 3.52 4.23 13.64
N THR A 184 4.04 3.34 14.45
CA THR A 184 3.98 3.47 15.91
C THR A 184 5.37 3.64 16.47
N ILE A 185 5.60 4.72 17.22
CA ILE A 185 6.88 5.01 17.88
C ILE A 185 6.75 4.68 19.36
N ARG A 186 7.71 3.91 19.91
CA ARG A 186 7.81 3.58 21.33
C ARG A 186 9.26 3.56 21.78
N ASN A 187 9.46 3.91 23.04
CA ASN A 187 10.77 3.77 23.67
C ASN A 187 11.00 2.30 24.02
N GLY A 188 12.21 1.84 23.79
CA GLY A 188 12.72 0.58 24.28
C GLY A 188 14.02 0.82 25.04
N TYR A 189 14.31 -0.04 26.01
CA TYR A 189 15.53 0.03 26.80
C TYR A 189 16.35 -1.25 26.61
N ILE A 190 17.54 -1.11 26.00
CA ILE A 190 18.42 -2.24 25.70
C ILE A 190 19.81 -1.92 26.23
N ASN A 191 20.36 -2.79 27.08
CA ASN A 191 21.72 -2.72 27.61
C ASN A 191 22.09 -1.33 28.17
N GLY A 192 21.16 -0.67 28.86
CA GLY A 192 21.42 0.66 29.45
C GLY A 192 21.12 1.84 28.52
N PHE A 193 20.80 1.58 27.26
CA PHE A 193 20.50 2.62 26.27
C PHE A 193 18.99 2.81 26.07
N ASN A 194 18.54 4.06 26.03
CA ASN A 194 17.19 4.42 25.67
C ASN A 194 17.13 4.65 24.16
N LEU A 195 16.26 3.90 23.46
CA LEU A 195 16.15 3.87 22.01
C LEU A 195 14.69 4.07 21.59
N ASN A 196 14.46 4.75 20.49
CA ASN A 196 13.13 4.84 19.87
C ASN A 196 12.98 3.79 18.78
N PHE A 197 12.01 2.91 18.94
CA PHE A 197 11.64 1.94 17.91
C PHE A 197 10.43 2.42 17.14
N ILE A 198 10.44 2.18 15.82
CA ILE A 198 9.34 2.49 14.91
C ILE A 198 8.88 1.20 14.24
N ASP A 199 7.62 0.79 14.50
CA ASP A 199 6.96 -0.24 13.70
C ASP A 199 6.37 0.41 12.45
N THR A 200 6.71 -0.11 11.26
CA THR A 200 6.27 0.45 10.00
C THR A 200 5.26 -0.45 9.29
N VAL A 201 4.57 0.09 8.28
CA VAL A 201 3.71 -0.70 7.42
C VAL A 201 4.50 -1.83 6.75
N GLY A 202 3.91 -3.04 6.69
CA GLY A 202 4.52 -4.15 5.95
C GLY A 202 4.44 -3.92 4.45
N PHE A 203 5.52 -4.23 3.74
CA PHE A 203 5.55 -4.16 2.28
C PHE A 203 4.93 -5.42 1.65
N ILE A 204 4.44 -5.27 0.41
CA ILE A 204 3.94 -6.38 -0.41
C ILE A 204 4.51 -6.25 -1.82
N ARG A 205 4.47 -7.34 -2.56
CA ARG A 205 4.83 -7.38 -3.99
C ARG A 205 3.95 -6.41 -4.78
N ASP A 206 4.56 -5.71 -5.72
CA ASP A 206 3.89 -4.77 -6.63
C ASP A 206 3.04 -3.72 -5.90
N LEU A 207 3.59 -3.14 -4.82
CA LEU A 207 2.91 -2.05 -4.12
C LEU A 207 2.70 -0.87 -5.08
N PRO A 208 1.44 -0.42 -5.29
CA PRO A 208 1.18 0.66 -6.23
C PRO A 208 1.91 1.96 -5.84
N THR A 209 2.59 2.59 -6.81
CA THR A 209 3.32 3.86 -6.60
C THR A 209 2.44 4.98 -6.04
N THR A 210 1.16 4.99 -6.41
CA THR A 210 0.17 5.93 -5.85
C THR A 210 -0.02 5.77 -4.34
N LEU A 211 0.16 4.56 -3.81
CA LEU A 211 0.16 4.29 -2.37
C LEU A 211 1.48 4.72 -1.75
N ILE A 212 2.63 4.37 -2.33
CA ILE A 212 3.96 4.81 -1.85
C ILE A 212 3.97 6.33 -1.70
N ASP A 213 3.55 7.07 -2.73
CA ASP A 213 3.42 8.53 -2.70
C ASP A 213 2.47 9.04 -1.60
N SER A 214 1.40 8.31 -1.32
CA SER A 214 0.40 8.75 -0.35
C SER A 214 0.84 8.48 1.09
N PHE A 215 1.72 7.50 1.28
CA PHE A 215 2.33 7.14 2.56
C PHE A 215 3.75 7.67 2.75
N LYS A 216 4.19 8.58 1.86
CA LYS A 216 5.55 9.14 1.91
C LYS A 216 5.89 9.75 3.27
N SER A 217 4.94 10.40 3.93
CA SER A 217 5.13 10.95 5.28
C SER A 217 5.46 9.87 6.33
N THR A 218 4.75 8.75 6.27
CA THR A 218 5.00 7.60 7.15
C THR A 218 6.35 6.94 6.81
N LEU A 219 6.70 6.84 5.53
CA LEU A 219 7.97 6.29 5.06
C LEU A 219 9.16 7.22 5.35
N ASN A 220 8.94 8.53 5.48
CA ASN A 220 9.98 9.49 5.88
C ASN A 220 10.59 9.18 7.25
N GLU A 221 9.89 8.49 8.13
CA GLU A 221 10.47 8.07 9.41
C GLU A 221 11.58 7.02 9.19
N ILE A 222 11.46 6.15 8.19
CA ILE A 222 12.49 5.16 7.83
C ILE A 222 13.73 5.87 7.29
N ILE A 223 13.55 6.85 6.39
CA ILE A 223 14.67 7.61 5.78
C ILE A 223 15.53 8.27 6.85
N ASN A 224 14.89 8.74 7.93
CA ASN A 224 15.56 9.49 8.98
C ASN A 224 15.92 8.63 10.21
N SER A 225 15.89 7.32 10.08
CA SER A 225 16.32 6.41 11.16
C SER A 225 17.84 6.27 11.18
N ASP A 226 18.37 6.11 12.39
CA ASP A 226 19.80 5.84 12.59
C ASP A 226 20.12 4.38 12.26
N LEU A 227 19.12 3.47 12.38
CA LEU A 227 19.24 2.06 12.04
C LEU A 227 17.94 1.54 11.47
N ILE A 228 18.04 0.61 10.51
CA ILE A 228 16.92 -0.04 9.82
C ILE A 228 17.02 -1.55 10.01
N LEU A 229 16.11 -2.12 10.77
CA LEU A 229 16.02 -3.56 10.96
C LEU A 229 15.12 -4.18 9.87
N HIS A 230 15.73 -4.84 8.90
CA HIS A 230 15.01 -5.55 7.85
C HIS A 230 14.61 -6.94 8.34
N VAL A 231 13.38 -7.07 8.84
CA VAL A 231 12.85 -8.32 9.40
C VAL A 231 12.35 -9.23 8.27
N ARG A 232 12.96 -10.43 8.18
CA ARG A 232 12.66 -11.44 7.16
C ARG A 232 12.07 -12.69 7.79
N ASP A 233 11.05 -13.24 7.17
CA ASP A 233 10.48 -14.54 7.49
C ASP A 233 11.20 -15.62 6.67
N ILE A 234 12.14 -16.33 7.27
CA ILE A 234 12.90 -17.38 6.58
C ILE A 234 12.08 -18.65 6.34
N SER A 235 10.94 -18.81 7.01
CA SER A 235 10.07 -19.98 6.84
C SER A 235 9.24 -19.94 5.55
N ASP A 236 9.14 -18.76 4.91
CA ASP A 236 8.44 -18.55 3.64
C ASP A 236 9.34 -18.97 2.48
N SER A 237 8.82 -19.77 1.55
CA SER A 237 9.55 -20.20 0.34
C SER A 237 9.96 -19.03 -0.57
N GLU A 238 9.21 -17.92 -0.55
CA GLU A 238 9.47 -16.71 -1.35
C GLU A 238 10.31 -15.67 -0.59
N HIS A 239 10.91 -15.99 0.54
CA HIS A 239 11.60 -15.03 1.42
C HIS A 239 12.70 -14.21 0.73
N LEU A 240 13.37 -14.76 -0.31
CA LEU A 240 14.37 -14.03 -1.09
C LEU A 240 13.74 -13.00 -2.02
N ASP A 241 12.63 -13.35 -2.69
CA ASP A 241 11.87 -12.41 -3.52
C ASP A 241 11.27 -11.30 -2.67
N GLN A 242 10.74 -11.64 -1.49
CA GLN A 242 10.24 -10.67 -0.52
C GLN A 242 11.33 -9.71 -0.06
N LYS A 243 12.56 -10.22 0.18
CA LYS A 243 13.73 -9.38 0.48
C LYS A 243 13.99 -8.37 -0.62
N ASN A 244 14.06 -8.84 -1.87
CA ASN A 244 14.35 -7.99 -3.02
C ASN A 244 13.26 -6.91 -3.21
N GLU A 245 12.00 -7.26 -2.99
CA GLU A 245 10.88 -6.31 -3.07
C GLU A 245 10.97 -5.23 -1.99
N VAL A 246 11.32 -5.59 -0.75
CA VAL A 246 11.53 -4.63 0.34
C VAL A 246 12.66 -3.67 -0.01
N LEU A 247 13.80 -4.19 -0.47
CA LEU A 247 14.96 -3.37 -0.87
C LEU A 247 14.62 -2.44 -2.05
N ARG A 248 13.81 -2.92 -3.03
CA ARG A 248 13.32 -2.09 -4.14
C ARG A 248 12.49 -0.91 -3.64
N ILE A 249 11.57 -1.16 -2.70
CA ILE A 249 10.74 -0.08 -2.13
C ILE A 249 11.59 0.90 -1.32
N LEU A 250 12.59 0.42 -0.57
CA LEU A 250 13.53 1.29 0.14
C LEU A 250 14.31 2.18 -0.84
N GLU A 251 14.72 1.65 -1.98
CA GLU A 251 15.40 2.40 -3.04
C GLU A 251 14.49 3.47 -3.67
N GLU A 252 13.20 3.18 -3.88
CA GLU A 252 12.20 4.16 -4.36
C GLU A 252 12.00 5.34 -3.41
N ILE A 253 12.24 5.16 -2.11
CA ILE A 253 12.18 6.24 -1.12
C ILE A 253 13.55 6.90 -0.85
N GLY A 254 14.62 6.45 -1.53
CA GLY A 254 15.95 7.07 -1.49
C GLY A 254 16.96 6.42 -0.54
N ILE A 255 16.73 5.17 -0.10
CA ILE A 255 17.65 4.38 0.71
C ILE A 255 18.29 3.32 -0.20
N GLN A 256 19.61 3.37 -0.38
CA GLN A 256 20.34 2.42 -1.21
C GLN A 256 20.32 1.01 -0.62
N LYS A 257 20.45 -0.02 -1.49
CA LYS A 257 20.42 -1.42 -1.06
C LYS A 257 21.58 -1.82 -0.16
N ASP A 258 22.71 -1.14 -0.30
CA ASP A 258 23.96 -1.30 0.44
C ASP A 258 24.13 -0.28 1.57
N ASP A 259 23.07 0.42 1.94
CA ASP A 259 23.10 1.38 3.06
C ASP A 259 23.50 0.66 4.36
N GLU A 260 24.61 1.10 4.97
CA GLU A 260 25.19 0.50 6.17
C GLU A 260 24.23 0.49 7.38
N ARG A 261 23.18 1.29 7.36
CA ARG A 261 22.14 1.31 8.39
C ARG A 261 21.21 0.11 8.32
N ILE A 262 21.22 -0.67 7.23
CA ILE A 262 20.32 -1.81 7.05
C ILE A 262 20.95 -3.05 7.68
N ILE A 263 20.30 -3.57 8.74
CA ILE A 263 20.66 -4.83 9.36
C ILE A 263 19.55 -5.86 9.10
N GLU A 264 19.90 -7.02 8.53
CA GLU A 264 18.96 -8.12 8.38
C GLU A 264 18.68 -8.81 9.71
N VAL A 265 17.40 -9.01 9.99
CA VAL A 265 16.92 -9.80 11.13
C VAL A 265 16.18 -11.02 10.61
N ILE A 266 16.79 -12.17 10.79
CA ILE A 266 16.23 -13.47 10.40
C ILE A 266 15.21 -13.90 11.45
N ASN A 267 13.95 -13.99 11.07
CA ASN A 267 12.84 -14.35 11.96
C ASN A 267 12.21 -15.69 11.59
N LYS A 268 11.47 -16.28 12.52
CA LYS A 268 10.75 -17.57 12.41
C LYS A 268 11.66 -18.77 12.11
N ILE A 269 12.86 -18.78 12.63
CA ILE A 269 13.84 -19.86 12.48
C ILE A 269 13.32 -21.19 13.04
N ASP A 270 12.50 -21.12 14.09
CA ASP A 270 11.80 -22.25 14.71
C ASP A 270 10.98 -23.06 13.72
N LEU A 271 10.30 -22.37 12.77
CA LEU A 271 9.47 -23.01 11.76
C LEU A 271 10.30 -23.73 10.68
N VAL A 272 11.54 -23.33 10.45
CA VAL A 272 12.45 -24.00 9.49
C VAL A 272 13.02 -25.27 10.09
N LYS A 273 13.43 -25.25 11.36
CA LYS A 273 13.97 -26.43 12.06
C LYS A 273 12.97 -27.59 12.09
N ASN A 274 11.69 -27.29 12.25
CA ASN A 274 10.64 -28.31 12.23
C ASN A 274 10.42 -28.95 10.84
N LYS A 275 10.74 -28.24 9.74
CA LYS A 275 10.69 -28.82 8.38
C LYS A 275 11.83 -29.78 8.09
N ILE A 276 12.98 -29.61 8.74
CA ILE A 276 14.15 -30.49 8.56
C ILE A 276 13.97 -31.80 9.33
N ASN A 277 13.19 -31.83 10.39
CA ASN A 277 12.95 -33.03 11.22
C ASN A 277 11.82 -33.91 10.69
N HIS A 278 11.17 -33.60 9.56
CA HIS A 278 10.08 -34.37 8.94
C HIS A 278 10.47 -34.93 7.55
N HIS A 279 11.77 -34.96 7.22
CA HIS A 279 12.37 -35.66 6.10
C HIS A 279 13.50 -36.60 6.65
#